data_f8833861b0482e60083c07458b9ca084
#
_entry.id   f8833861b0482e60083c07458b9ca084
#
_cell.length_a   1.000
_cell.length_b   1.000
_cell.length_c   1.000
_cell.angle_alpha   90.00
_cell.angle_beta   90.00
_cell.angle_gamma   90.00
#
_symmetry.space_group_name_H-M   'P 1'
#
loop_
_entity.id
_entity.type
_entity.pdbx_description
1 polymer ?
#
loop_
_entity_poly.entity_id
_entity_poly.type
_entity_poly.pdbx_seq_one_letter_code
_entity_poly.pdbx_strand_id
1 'polypeptide(L)'
;IVLDADNHSLDEVMVVAYGTQKKSAFTGSAAIVGAEEIGKVQVTNAVDALKGKAAGVQIYTGSGQPGATPTIRIRGFNSINAGNDPLIVLDGSPYGGSLNDINPADVESMTVLKDASSTALYGARGGNGVILITTKSGQKGTKGTLTVDAKWGSNSKAVPEYETMKSPAKYYEMWYMALNNYAQNVNHMDATQAWKWANDNMITNPSYGLGYNVYTIPEGQQLIGTNGKLNPNATLGSYSTMNGTTYYLTPDDWVDEIYNNSLRQEYTVTATGASDRGTFYGSANYLSNDGITAASNYRRFTSRLKADYQVNKWLKVGANMSYGHFNSNSLSEGGDNGSVFATVDIAPIYPMYMRDANGNIMYDQTSRMIAYDYGSGKVAPFRAFMSGANPISDAKLNTANSEGNTFNGTGFAEIQLPYGFKFTSINNVYLNESRSTGTTNPYFGQYAASNGMVNKEHDRSWSYNYQQRINWHQVYGKHDVEVMLGHEYYRAYGYALYAGK
;
A
#
# COMPACT_ATOMS: atom_id res chain seq x y z
N ILE A 1 -3.48 -30.58 -50.82
CA ILE A 1 -4.25 -29.44 -50.23
C ILE A 1 -3.19 -28.48 -49.69
N VAL A 2 -2.95 -27.40 -50.42
CA VAL A 2 -2.12 -26.28 -49.94
C VAL A 2 -3.05 -25.41 -49.09
N LEU A 3 -2.84 -25.37 -47.78
CA LEU A 3 -3.50 -24.42 -46.91
C LEU A 3 -2.74 -23.10 -47.05
N ASP A 4 -3.28 -22.14 -47.77
CA ASP A 4 -2.86 -20.75 -47.68
C ASP A 4 -3.20 -20.26 -46.25
N ALA A 5 -2.21 -19.91 -45.51
CA ALA A 5 -2.39 -19.24 -44.21
C ALA A 5 -2.88 -17.82 -44.53
N ASP A 6 -4.16 -17.58 -44.38
CA ASP A 6 -4.76 -16.24 -44.46
C ASP A 6 -4.32 -15.46 -43.20
N ASN A 7 -3.12 -14.88 -43.26
CA ASN A 7 -2.58 -13.99 -42.26
C ASN A 7 -3.27 -12.62 -42.40
N HIS A 8 -4.57 -12.53 -42.11
CA HIS A 8 -5.16 -11.27 -41.72
C HIS A 8 -4.66 -10.94 -40.30
N SER A 9 -3.46 -10.36 -40.21
CA SER A 9 -3.09 -9.60 -39.01
C SER A 9 -4.09 -8.43 -38.93
N LEU A 10 -5.09 -8.54 -38.08
CA LEU A 10 -5.90 -7.39 -37.69
C LEU A 10 -4.92 -6.30 -37.26
N ASP A 11 -4.86 -5.19 -37.99
CA ASP A 11 -4.05 -4.03 -37.62
C ASP A 11 -4.42 -3.61 -36.19
N GLU A 12 -3.54 -3.88 -35.25
CA GLU A 12 -3.75 -3.56 -33.84
C GLU A 12 -3.89 -2.03 -33.72
N VAL A 13 -5.07 -1.59 -33.32
CA VAL A 13 -5.39 -0.16 -33.14
C VAL A 13 -5.01 0.23 -31.73
N MET A 14 -4.21 1.26 -31.59
CA MET A 14 -3.81 1.81 -30.28
C MET A 14 -4.48 3.15 -30.02
N VAL A 15 -4.83 3.39 -28.76
CA VAL A 15 -5.25 4.72 -28.32
C VAL A 15 -4.00 5.58 -28.17
N VAL A 16 -4.00 6.73 -28.81
CA VAL A 16 -2.97 7.78 -28.71
C VAL A 16 -3.65 9.05 -28.23
N ALA A 17 -2.90 9.98 -27.72
CA ALA A 17 -3.31 11.22 -27.04
C ALA A 17 -4.77 11.68 -27.25
N TYR A 18 -5.17 11.99 -28.46
CA TYR A 18 -6.50 12.51 -28.78
C TYR A 18 -7.23 11.72 -29.88
N GLY A 19 -6.82 10.46 -30.09
CA GLY A 19 -7.42 9.63 -31.13
C GLY A 19 -6.97 8.18 -31.07
N THR A 20 -7.25 7.45 -32.11
CA THR A 20 -6.78 6.07 -32.30
C THR A 20 -5.95 6.02 -33.56
N GLN A 21 -4.81 5.34 -33.53
CA GLN A 21 -3.97 5.10 -34.71
C GLN A 21 -3.71 3.60 -34.85
N LYS A 22 -3.43 3.17 -36.10
CA LYS A 22 -2.88 1.83 -36.31
C LYS A 22 -1.49 1.75 -35.71
N LYS A 23 -1.18 0.68 -35.01
CA LYS A 23 0.14 0.47 -34.40
C LYS A 23 1.25 0.54 -35.43
N SER A 24 0.99 0.09 -36.66
CA SER A 24 1.93 0.14 -37.79
C SER A 24 2.23 1.59 -38.27
N ALA A 25 1.33 2.53 -38.05
CA ALA A 25 1.48 3.94 -38.42
C ALA A 25 2.02 4.81 -37.28
N PHE A 26 2.18 4.26 -36.08
CA PHE A 26 2.68 5.00 -34.92
C PHE A 26 4.21 5.01 -34.91
N THR A 27 4.80 6.20 -35.02
CA THR A 27 6.26 6.38 -35.08
C THR A 27 6.92 6.50 -33.70
N GLY A 28 6.13 6.62 -32.63
CA GLY A 28 6.61 6.73 -31.26
C GLY A 28 6.85 5.39 -30.57
N SER A 29 7.44 5.44 -29.36
CA SER A 29 7.64 4.25 -28.51
C SER A 29 6.47 4.11 -27.54
N ALA A 30 5.61 3.12 -27.77
CA ALA A 30 4.49 2.78 -26.88
C ALA A 30 4.54 1.30 -26.47
N ALA A 31 4.02 1.01 -25.27
CA ALA A 31 3.74 -0.34 -24.83
C ALA A 31 2.25 -0.44 -24.50
N ILE A 32 1.60 -1.51 -24.97
CA ILE A 32 0.18 -1.75 -24.76
C ILE A 32 0.03 -3.02 -23.91
N VAL A 33 -0.82 -2.96 -22.89
CA VAL A 33 -1.21 -4.12 -22.08
C VAL A 33 -2.75 -4.19 -22.10
N GLY A 34 -3.28 -5.27 -22.64
CA GLY A 34 -4.73 -5.47 -22.80
C GLY A 34 -5.41 -6.09 -21.58
N ALA A 35 -6.74 -6.12 -21.61
CA ALA A 35 -7.59 -6.63 -20.53
C ALA A 35 -7.25 -8.07 -20.10
N GLU A 36 -6.92 -8.95 -21.04
CA GLU A 36 -6.55 -10.34 -20.75
C GLU A 36 -5.31 -10.41 -19.86
N GLU A 37 -4.28 -9.64 -20.21
CA GLU A 37 -3.04 -9.61 -19.45
C GLU A 37 -3.20 -8.94 -18.06
N ILE A 38 -4.07 -7.94 -17.97
CA ILE A 38 -4.43 -7.28 -16.70
C ILE A 38 -5.19 -8.26 -15.80
N GLY A 39 -6.11 -9.03 -16.36
CA GLY A 39 -6.94 -9.98 -15.61
C GLY A 39 -6.21 -11.21 -15.07
N LYS A 40 -5.01 -11.54 -15.61
CA LYS A 40 -4.18 -12.66 -15.13
C LYS A 40 -3.55 -12.41 -13.77
N VAL A 41 -3.50 -11.16 -13.32
CA VAL A 41 -2.83 -10.77 -12.07
C VAL A 41 -3.86 -10.26 -11.06
N GLN A 42 -3.81 -10.78 -9.83
CA GLN A 42 -4.66 -10.28 -8.75
C GLN A 42 -3.97 -9.10 -8.06
N VAL A 43 -4.29 -7.90 -8.51
CA VAL A 43 -3.72 -6.64 -8.00
C VAL A 43 -4.82 -5.72 -7.46
N THR A 44 -4.45 -4.83 -6.55
CA THR A 44 -5.37 -3.86 -5.96
C THR A 44 -5.67 -2.72 -6.91
N ASN A 45 -4.68 -2.31 -7.72
CA ASN A 45 -4.82 -1.27 -8.73
C ASN A 45 -4.35 -1.74 -10.11
N ALA A 46 -4.89 -1.10 -11.17
CA ALA A 46 -4.63 -1.53 -12.54
C ALA A 46 -3.16 -1.38 -12.95
N VAL A 47 -2.44 -0.41 -12.42
CA VAL A 47 -1.06 -0.10 -12.82
C VAL A 47 -0.07 -1.16 -12.33
N ASP A 48 -0.34 -1.81 -11.20
CA ASP A 48 0.47 -2.94 -10.75
C ASP A 48 0.48 -4.09 -11.77
N ALA A 49 -0.55 -4.22 -12.60
CA ALA A 49 -0.58 -5.20 -13.69
C ALA A 49 0.41 -4.90 -14.81
N LEU A 50 0.99 -3.70 -14.88
CA LEU A 50 2.07 -3.35 -15.83
C LEU A 50 3.46 -3.83 -15.38
N LYS A 51 3.63 -4.29 -14.13
CA LYS A 51 4.92 -4.77 -13.62
C LYS A 51 5.48 -5.86 -14.52
N GLY A 52 6.69 -5.62 -15.05
CA GLY A 52 7.38 -6.56 -15.93
C GLY A 52 6.84 -6.68 -17.37
N LYS A 53 5.74 -5.98 -17.71
CA LYS A 53 5.08 -6.07 -19.04
C LYS A 53 5.42 -4.91 -19.98
N ALA A 54 5.87 -3.78 -19.45
CA ALA A 54 6.21 -2.60 -20.25
C ALA A 54 7.69 -2.26 -20.10
N ALA A 55 8.50 -2.49 -21.13
CA ALA A 55 9.92 -2.16 -21.11
C ALA A 55 10.15 -0.66 -20.82
N GLY A 56 11.11 -0.32 -19.94
CA GLY A 56 11.42 1.05 -19.53
C GLY A 56 10.43 1.67 -18.55
N VAL A 57 9.50 0.88 -18.01
CA VAL A 57 8.60 1.27 -16.92
C VAL A 57 9.01 0.53 -15.66
N GLN A 58 9.32 1.29 -14.63
CA GLN A 58 9.62 0.77 -13.29
C GLN A 58 8.42 1.06 -12.38
N ILE A 59 7.91 0.01 -11.75
CA ILE A 59 6.81 0.11 -10.80
C ILE A 59 7.24 -0.62 -9.54
N TYR A 60 7.31 0.12 -8.45
CA TYR A 60 7.65 -0.44 -7.15
C TYR A 60 6.71 0.12 -6.07
N THR A 61 6.44 -0.70 -5.08
CA THR A 61 5.64 -0.33 -3.93
C THR A 61 6.59 -0.29 -2.74
N GLY A 62 6.68 0.85 -2.06
CA GLY A 62 7.56 1.03 -0.91
C GLY A 62 7.08 0.30 0.34
N SER A 63 5.80 -0.07 0.36
CA SER A 63 5.14 -0.76 1.45
C SER A 63 4.38 -1.99 0.94
N GLY A 64 4.36 -3.04 1.76
CA GLY A 64 3.51 -4.23 1.54
C GLY A 64 2.10 -4.09 2.13
N GLN A 65 1.75 -2.95 2.72
CA GLN A 65 0.43 -2.76 3.33
C GLN A 65 -0.67 -2.75 2.28
N PRO A 66 -1.85 -3.31 2.58
CA PRO A 66 -3.00 -3.26 1.69
C PRO A 66 -3.37 -1.82 1.33
N GLY A 67 -3.61 -1.56 0.05
CA GLY A 67 -3.95 -0.21 -0.44
C GLY A 67 -2.77 0.73 -0.64
N ALA A 68 -1.53 0.29 -0.42
CA ALA A 68 -0.34 1.08 -0.74
C ALA A 68 -0.32 1.44 -2.23
N THR A 69 -0.04 2.71 -2.53
CA THR A 69 0.04 3.20 -3.90
C THR A 69 1.42 2.94 -4.48
N PRO A 70 1.53 2.35 -5.67
CA PRO A 70 2.81 2.13 -6.30
C PRO A 70 3.43 3.44 -6.80
N THR A 71 4.74 3.52 -6.76
CA THR A 71 5.52 4.56 -7.42
C THR A 71 5.87 4.10 -8.83
N ILE A 72 5.65 4.97 -9.80
CA ILE A 72 5.86 4.68 -11.22
C ILE A 72 6.95 5.58 -11.75
N ARG A 73 7.90 5.00 -12.50
CA ARG A 73 8.95 5.75 -13.20
C ARG A 73 9.05 5.27 -14.64
N ILE A 74 9.03 6.21 -15.57
CA ILE A 74 9.19 5.92 -17.00
C ILE A 74 10.53 6.53 -17.44
N ARG A 75 11.46 5.66 -17.87
CA ARG A 75 12.81 6.04 -18.29
C ARG A 75 13.66 6.75 -17.22
N GLY A 76 13.35 6.57 -15.93
CA GLY A 76 14.13 7.10 -14.82
C GLY A 76 13.60 8.40 -14.22
N PHE A 77 14.52 9.20 -13.69
CA PHE A 77 14.20 10.46 -13.03
C PHE A 77 14.52 11.64 -13.97
N ASN A 78 13.57 12.53 -14.16
CA ASN A 78 13.71 13.73 -15.00
C ASN A 78 13.99 14.99 -14.18
N SER A 79 13.68 14.97 -12.89
CA SER A 79 13.87 16.14 -12.01
C SER A 79 14.35 15.71 -10.62
N ILE A 80 15.25 16.53 -10.05
CA ILE A 80 15.71 16.38 -8.67
C ILE A 80 14.72 17.01 -7.68
N ASN A 81 14.09 18.13 -8.06
CA ASN A 81 13.26 18.93 -7.16
C ASN A 81 11.76 18.89 -7.48
N ALA A 82 11.37 18.41 -8.67
CA ALA A 82 9.96 18.27 -9.06
C ALA A 82 9.52 16.80 -9.05
N GLY A 83 8.20 16.57 -9.08
CA GLY A 83 7.63 15.23 -9.17
C GLY A 83 8.09 14.50 -10.45
N ASN A 84 8.29 13.20 -10.33
CA ASN A 84 8.73 12.34 -11.44
C ASN A 84 7.66 11.32 -11.85
N ASP A 85 6.43 11.48 -11.36
CA ASP A 85 5.32 10.58 -11.70
C ASP A 85 4.80 10.88 -13.11
N PRO A 86 4.44 9.84 -13.88
CA PRO A 86 3.86 10.03 -15.20
C PRO A 86 2.46 10.64 -15.11
N LEU A 87 2.03 11.30 -16.17
CA LEU A 87 0.65 11.75 -16.30
C LEU A 87 -0.26 10.53 -16.53
N ILE A 88 -1.29 10.41 -15.71
CA ILE A 88 -2.36 9.41 -15.94
C ILE A 88 -3.49 10.09 -16.73
N VAL A 89 -3.92 9.42 -17.79
CA VAL A 89 -5.07 9.87 -18.61
C VAL A 89 -6.09 8.74 -18.61
N LEU A 90 -7.28 9.00 -18.10
CA LEU A 90 -8.38 8.05 -18.02
C LEU A 90 -9.45 8.42 -19.04
N ASP A 91 -9.71 7.53 -20.01
CA ASP A 91 -10.68 7.73 -21.10
C ASP A 91 -10.53 9.10 -21.80
N GLY A 92 -9.28 9.52 -22.04
CA GLY A 92 -8.94 10.74 -22.78
C GLY A 92 -8.88 12.01 -21.94
N SER A 93 -9.15 11.97 -20.64
CA SER A 93 -9.05 13.10 -19.74
C SER A 93 -7.94 12.91 -18.70
N PRO A 94 -7.15 13.96 -18.34
CA PRO A 94 -6.18 13.89 -17.26
C PRO A 94 -6.85 13.47 -15.95
N TYR A 95 -6.26 12.50 -15.29
CA TYR A 95 -6.76 11.93 -14.04
C TYR A 95 -5.84 12.25 -12.88
N GLY A 96 -6.33 13.00 -11.91
CA GLY A 96 -5.58 13.40 -10.71
C GLY A 96 -5.87 12.57 -9.46
N GLY A 97 -6.62 11.47 -9.61
CA GLY A 97 -7.01 10.62 -8.49
C GLY A 97 -6.01 9.51 -8.16
N SER A 98 -6.33 8.76 -7.11
CA SER A 98 -5.56 7.57 -6.76
C SER A 98 -5.73 6.47 -7.79
N LEU A 99 -4.63 5.79 -8.13
CA LEU A 99 -4.68 4.62 -9.00
C LEU A 99 -5.48 3.46 -8.38
N ASN A 100 -5.61 3.46 -7.06
CA ASN A 100 -6.42 2.48 -6.34
C ASN A 100 -7.92 2.65 -6.57
N ASP A 101 -8.38 3.82 -7.05
CA ASP A 101 -9.79 4.07 -7.36
C ASP A 101 -10.21 3.46 -8.72
N ILE A 102 -9.22 3.07 -9.53
CA ILE A 102 -9.45 2.45 -10.83
C ILE A 102 -9.47 0.92 -10.64
N ASN A 103 -10.66 0.33 -10.76
CA ASN A 103 -10.79 -1.12 -10.69
C ASN A 103 -10.09 -1.79 -11.89
N PRO A 104 -9.13 -2.71 -11.69
CA PRO A 104 -8.49 -3.44 -12.78
C PRO A 104 -9.48 -4.17 -13.71
N ALA A 105 -10.59 -4.65 -13.16
CA ALA A 105 -11.61 -5.36 -13.93
C ALA A 105 -12.34 -4.47 -14.95
N ASP A 106 -12.34 -3.14 -14.74
CA ASP A 106 -12.95 -2.17 -15.65
C ASP A 106 -12.02 -1.72 -16.78
N VAL A 107 -10.74 -2.09 -16.75
CA VAL A 107 -9.75 -1.65 -17.72
C VAL A 107 -9.79 -2.55 -18.96
N GLU A 108 -9.90 -1.94 -20.12
CA GLU A 108 -9.79 -2.59 -21.44
C GLU A 108 -8.32 -2.67 -21.88
N SER A 109 -7.61 -1.55 -21.76
CA SER A 109 -6.19 -1.49 -22.11
C SER A 109 -5.46 -0.36 -21.37
N MET A 110 -4.16 -0.55 -21.23
CA MET A 110 -3.25 0.51 -20.79
C MET A 110 -2.17 0.70 -21.85
N THR A 111 -1.99 1.95 -22.29
CA THR A 111 -0.94 2.33 -23.24
C THR A 111 0.03 3.25 -22.55
N VAL A 112 1.32 2.90 -22.55
CA VAL A 112 2.39 3.70 -21.97
C VAL A 112 3.14 4.43 -23.07
N LEU A 113 3.05 5.76 -23.10
CA LEU A 113 3.79 6.64 -24.01
C LEU A 113 5.09 7.08 -23.32
N LYS A 114 6.23 6.78 -23.95
CA LYS A 114 7.54 6.87 -23.29
C LYS A 114 8.46 7.95 -23.86
N ASP A 115 8.23 8.42 -25.07
CA ASP A 115 9.09 9.40 -25.73
C ASP A 115 8.41 10.75 -25.91
N ALA A 116 9.24 11.78 -26.12
CA ALA A 116 8.78 13.16 -26.25
C ALA A 116 7.84 13.37 -27.45
N SER A 117 7.99 12.62 -28.53
CA SER A 117 7.12 12.75 -29.71
C SER A 117 5.72 12.25 -29.42
N SER A 118 5.60 11.15 -28.69
CA SER A 118 4.31 10.57 -28.31
C SER A 118 3.60 11.35 -27.18
N THR A 119 4.37 12.04 -26.32
CA THR A 119 3.84 12.80 -25.18
C THR A 119 3.68 14.30 -25.46
N ALA A 120 4.18 14.81 -26.59
CA ALA A 120 4.17 16.24 -26.94
C ALA A 120 2.79 16.89 -26.86
N LEU A 121 1.73 16.14 -27.21
CA LEU A 121 0.35 16.63 -27.15
C LEU A 121 -0.17 16.92 -25.74
N TYR A 122 0.50 16.39 -24.70
CA TYR A 122 0.20 16.67 -23.29
C TYR A 122 1.04 17.80 -22.70
N GLY A 123 1.90 18.43 -23.53
CA GLY A 123 2.77 19.53 -23.13
C GLY A 123 3.70 19.15 -21.96
N ALA A 124 4.00 20.10 -21.08
CA ALA A 124 4.88 19.90 -19.93
C ALA A 124 4.42 18.80 -18.97
N ARG A 125 3.12 18.54 -18.87
CA ARG A 125 2.57 17.47 -18.03
C ARG A 125 2.98 16.07 -18.50
N GLY A 126 3.28 15.90 -19.79
CA GLY A 126 3.74 14.63 -20.38
C GLY A 126 5.26 14.39 -20.25
N GLY A 127 6.01 15.30 -19.63
CA GLY A 127 7.48 15.24 -19.56
C GLY A 127 8.02 13.97 -18.89
N ASN A 128 7.31 13.41 -17.93
CA ASN A 128 7.66 12.17 -17.23
C ASN A 128 7.05 10.91 -17.87
N GLY A 129 6.51 11.01 -19.10
CA GLY A 129 5.74 9.98 -19.76
C GLY A 129 4.25 10.06 -19.44
N VAL A 130 3.45 9.29 -20.18
CA VAL A 130 1.99 9.25 -20.04
C VAL A 130 1.50 7.83 -20.02
N ILE A 131 0.58 7.52 -19.11
CA ILE A 131 -0.14 6.25 -19.07
C ILE A 131 -1.60 6.52 -19.45
N LEU A 132 -2.01 6.02 -20.61
CA LEU A 132 -3.38 6.09 -21.07
C LEU A 132 -4.12 4.85 -20.59
N ILE A 133 -5.18 5.04 -19.84
CA ILE A 133 -6.06 3.96 -19.36
C ILE A 133 -7.37 4.08 -20.09
N THR A 134 -7.71 3.05 -20.84
CA THR A 134 -9.01 2.93 -21.55
C THR A 134 -9.87 1.94 -20.79
N THR A 135 -11.09 2.34 -20.44
CA THR A 135 -12.03 1.48 -19.75
C THR A 135 -12.95 0.74 -20.71
N LYS A 136 -13.42 -0.42 -20.26
CA LYS A 136 -14.33 -1.27 -20.99
C LYS A 136 -15.62 -0.53 -21.40
N SER A 137 -16.20 -0.93 -22.51
CA SER A 137 -17.47 -0.44 -23.05
C SER A 137 -18.28 -1.59 -23.60
N GLY A 138 -19.57 -1.39 -23.83
CA GLY A 138 -20.38 -2.34 -24.57
C GLY A 138 -19.90 -2.43 -26.03
N GLN A 139 -19.97 -3.62 -26.61
CA GLN A 139 -19.57 -3.86 -28.01
C GLN A 139 -20.82 -4.01 -28.89
N LYS A 140 -20.90 -3.23 -29.97
CA LYS A 140 -22.00 -3.35 -30.95
C LYS A 140 -22.08 -4.75 -31.53
N GLY A 141 -23.27 -5.24 -31.74
CA GLY A 141 -23.51 -6.58 -32.27
C GLY A 141 -23.44 -7.72 -31.26
N THR A 142 -23.14 -7.42 -29.98
CA THR A 142 -23.16 -8.42 -28.91
C THR A 142 -24.48 -8.39 -28.13
N LYS A 143 -24.93 -9.57 -27.69
CA LYS A 143 -26.07 -9.67 -26.74
C LYS A 143 -25.67 -9.09 -25.40
N GLY A 144 -26.64 -8.56 -24.66
CA GLY A 144 -26.40 -8.14 -23.25
C GLY A 144 -25.91 -9.29 -22.41
N THR A 145 -24.87 -9.05 -21.61
CA THR A 145 -24.28 -10.03 -20.70
C THR A 145 -24.24 -9.49 -19.29
N LEU A 146 -24.50 -10.38 -18.32
CA LEU A 146 -24.26 -10.14 -16.92
C LEU A 146 -23.20 -11.12 -16.44
N THR A 147 -22.11 -10.61 -15.90
CA THR A 147 -21.00 -11.42 -15.38
C THR A 147 -20.86 -11.17 -13.89
N VAL A 148 -20.74 -12.23 -13.11
CA VAL A 148 -20.42 -12.17 -11.68
C VAL A 148 -19.11 -12.90 -11.49
N ASP A 149 -18.16 -12.22 -10.87
CA ASP A 149 -16.83 -12.73 -10.59
C ASP A 149 -16.56 -12.62 -9.09
N ALA A 150 -16.12 -13.71 -8.47
CA ALA A 150 -15.81 -13.76 -7.05
C ALA A 150 -14.44 -14.43 -6.86
N LYS A 151 -13.55 -13.73 -6.17
CA LYS A 151 -12.17 -14.17 -5.94
C LYS A 151 -11.85 -14.16 -4.45
N TRP A 152 -11.22 -15.22 -4.00
CA TRP A 152 -10.68 -15.35 -2.65
C TRP A 152 -9.20 -15.68 -2.73
N GLY A 153 -8.43 -15.15 -1.79
CA GLY A 153 -7.02 -15.42 -1.65
C GLY A 153 -6.56 -15.27 -0.22
N SER A 154 -5.40 -15.81 0.09
CA SER A 154 -4.73 -15.61 1.36
C SER A 154 -3.46 -14.82 1.14
N ASN A 155 -3.24 -13.78 1.96
CA ASN A 155 -1.97 -13.10 2.02
C ASN A 155 -1.11 -13.76 3.07
N SER A 156 0.13 -14.01 2.75
CA SER A 156 1.13 -14.59 3.66
C SER A 156 2.46 -13.89 3.46
N LYS A 157 3.34 -13.99 4.44
CA LYS A 157 4.68 -13.46 4.37
C LYS A 157 5.46 -14.17 3.26
N ALA A 158 5.85 -13.44 2.22
CA ALA A 158 6.55 -13.99 1.06
C ALA A 158 8.08 -13.90 1.17
N VAL A 159 8.58 -12.92 1.94
CA VAL A 159 10.01 -12.70 2.13
C VAL A 159 10.41 -13.30 3.48
N PRO A 160 11.38 -14.23 3.51
CA PRO A 160 11.89 -14.74 4.77
C PRO A 160 12.61 -13.60 5.54
N GLU A 161 12.51 -13.65 6.85
CA GLU A 161 13.31 -12.77 7.70
C GLU A 161 14.77 -13.19 7.70
N TYR A 162 15.63 -12.21 8.00
CA TYR A 162 17.00 -12.52 8.39
C TYR A 162 17.00 -13.40 9.64
N GLU A 163 17.99 -14.27 9.74
CA GLU A 163 18.17 -15.08 10.93
C GLU A 163 18.45 -14.16 12.14
N THR A 164 17.55 -14.12 13.08
CA THR A 164 17.66 -13.34 14.32
C THR A 164 17.89 -14.29 15.48
N MET A 165 18.48 -13.78 16.57
CA MET A 165 18.66 -14.57 17.76
C MET A 165 17.33 -14.76 18.49
N LYS A 166 16.79 -15.98 18.46
CA LYS A 166 15.52 -16.34 19.12
C LYS A 166 15.71 -16.99 20.48
N SER A 167 16.95 -17.36 20.84
CA SER A 167 17.24 -18.07 22.10
C SER A 167 17.57 -17.12 23.25
N PRO A 168 16.75 -17.05 24.30
CA PRO A 168 17.07 -16.30 25.52
C PRO A 168 18.39 -16.73 26.15
N ALA A 169 18.67 -18.04 26.17
CA ALA A 169 19.94 -18.57 26.70
C ALA A 169 21.14 -18.00 25.99
N LYS A 170 21.15 -18.08 24.63
CA LYS A 170 22.25 -17.53 23.83
C LYS A 170 22.39 -16.03 24.00
N TYR A 171 21.27 -15.32 24.16
CA TYR A 171 21.30 -13.87 24.37
C TYR A 171 22.00 -13.52 25.67
N TYR A 172 21.69 -14.19 26.79
CA TYR A 172 22.42 -14.00 28.07
C TYR A 172 23.86 -14.41 27.98
N GLU A 173 24.18 -15.54 27.29
CA GLU A 173 25.58 -15.97 27.09
C GLU A 173 26.41 -14.90 26.37
N MET A 174 25.84 -14.30 25.30
CA MET A 174 26.53 -13.25 24.54
C MET A 174 26.67 -11.95 25.37
N TRP A 175 25.63 -11.57 26.07
CA TRP A 175 25.68 -10.38 26.92
C TRP A 175 26.73 -10.55 28.06
N TYR A 176 26.72 -11.72 28.70
CA TYR A 176 27.74 -12.10 29.65
C TYR A 176 29.16 -12.01 29.05
N MET A 177 29.37 -12.57 27.86
CA MET A 177 30.66 -12.53 27.20
C MET A 177 31.14 -11.10 26.95
N ALA A 178 30.28 -10.19 26.56
CA ALA A 178 30.59 -8.79 26.38
C ALA A 178 31.02 -8.14 27.71
N LEU A 179 30.27 -8.37 28.79
CA LEU A 179 30.58 -7.85 30.12
C LEU A 179 31.85 -8.45 30.70
N ASN A 180 32.05 -9.75 30.56
CA ASN A 180 33.24 -10.44 31.02
C ASN A 180 34.51 -9.94 30.30
N ASN A 181 34.44 -9.73 28.99
CA ASN A 181 35.51 -9.14 28.21
C ASN A 181 35.82 -7.68 28.67
N TYR A 182 34.77 -6.90 28.93
CA TYR A 182 34.92 -5.55 29.47
C TYR A 182 35.61 -5.57 30.83
N ALA A 183 35.19 -6.46 31.73
CA ALA A 183 35.79 -6.60 33.07
C ALA A 183 37.26 -6.98 33.00
N GLN A 184 37.64 -7.90 32.11
CA GLN A 184 39.06 -8.32 31.97
C GLN A 184 39.92 -7.26 31.26
N ASN A 185 39.44 -6.71 30.15
CA ASN A 185 40.29 -5.87 29.29
C ASN A 185 40.30 -4.39 29.69
N VAL A 186 39.20 -3.89 30.26
CA VAL A 186 39.06 -2.46 30.64
C VAL A 186 39.24 -2.29 32.15
N ASN A 187 38.62 -3.16 32.95
CA ASN A 187 38.72 -3.08 34.43
C ASN A 187 39.91 -3.91 34.97
N HIS A 188 40.66 -4.61 34.12
CA HIS A 188 41.83 -5.41 34.47
C HIS A 188 41.58 -6.45 35.57
N MET A 189 40.40 -7.02 35.62
CA MET A 189 40.03 -8.07 36.57
C MET A 189 40.60 -9.43 36.14
N ASP A 190 40.93 -10.28 37.08
CA ASP A 190 41.25 -11.68 36.78
C ASP A 190 39.98 -12.43 36.32
N ALA A 191 40.18 -13.64 35.73
CA ALA A 191 39.08 -14.40 35.12
C ALA A 191 37.96 -14.73 36.13
N THR A 192 38.26 -14.99 37.39
CA THR A 192 37.26 -15.33 38.42
C THR A 192 36.51 -14.09 38.87
N GLN A 193 37.20 -12.99 39.06
CA GLN A 193 36.59 -11.70 39.40
C GLN A 193 35.70 -11.20 38.25
N ALA A 194 36.16 -11.30 36.99
CA ALA A 194 35.43 -10.89 35.82
C ALA A 194 34.16 -11.75 35.62
N TRP A 195 34.26 -13.06 35.82
CA TRP A 195 33.08 -13.96 35.76
C TRP A 195 32.01 -13.55 36.79
N LYS A 196 32.43 -13.33 38.02
CA LYS A 196 31.50 -12.92 39.08
C LYS A 196 30.91 -11.55 38.79
N TRP A 197 31.74 -10.57 38.43
CA TRP A 197 31.34 -9.21 38.12
C TRP A 197 30.34 -9.18 36.96
N ALA A 198 30.57 -9.93 35.87
CA ALA A 198 29.68 -9.99 34.75
C ALA A 198 28.29 -10.56 35.11
N ASN A 199 28.22 -11.64 35.89
CA ASN A 199 26.96 -12.19 36.39
C ASN A 199 26.20 -11.24 37.29
N ASP A 200 26.90 -10.59 38.22
CA ASP A 200 26.30 -9.65 39.19
C ASP A 200 25.74 -8.39 38.50
N ASN A 201 26.31 -7.99 37.37
CA ASN A 201 25.95 -6.74 36.68
C ASN A 201 25.03 -6.95 35.46
N MET A 202 24.85 -8.16 34.93
CA MET A 202 24.15 -8.34 33.66
C MET A 202 22.63 -8.20 33.73
N ILE A 203 22.02 -8.20 34.92
CA ILE A 203 20.56 -8.06 35.09
C ILE A 203 20.20 -6.70 35.66
N THR A 204 20.63 -6.38 36.86
CA THR A 204 20.08 -5.26 37.65
C THR A 204 20.91 -3.97 37.56
N ASN A 205 22.09 -4.03 37.00
CA ASN A 205 22.93 -2.82 36.89
C ASN A 205 22.32 -1.82 35.93
N PRO A 206 22.09 -0.54 36.32
CA PRO A 206 21.44 0.46 35.46
C PRO A 206 22.24 0.81 34.20
N SER A 207 23.58 0.62 34.20
CA SER A 207 24.45 0.98 33.07
C SER A 207 24.77 -0.20 32.14
N TYR A 208 24.74 -1.41 32.65
CA TYR A 208 25.20 -2.61 31.94
C TYR A 208 24.14 -3.72 31.90
N GLY A 209 23.11 -3.62 32.72
CA GLY A 209 22.12 -4.68 32.89
C GLY A 209 21.03 -4.68 31.84
N LEU A 210 20.44 -5.84 31.67
CA LEU A 210 19.30 -6.07 30.78
C LEU A 210 17.95 -5.74 31.44
N GLY A 211 17.92 -5.65 32.77
CA GLY A 211 16.73 -5.38 33.58
C GLY A 211 15.80 -6.55 33.81
N TYR A 212 15.90 -7.59 32.98
CA TYR A 212 15.04 -8.77 33.02
C TYR A 212 15.87 -10.03 33.19
N ASN A 213 15.44 -10.88 34.10
CA ASN A 213 15.89 -12.26 34.20
C ASN A 213 14.66 -13.18 33.95
N VAL A 214 14.70 -14.01 32.90
CA VAL A 214 13.62 -14.93 32.58
C VAL A 214 13.93 -16.39 32.97
N TYR A 215 14.98 -16.60 33.73
CA TYR A 215 15.36 -17.91 34.23
C TYR A 215 15.35 -17.96 35.74
N THR A 216 14.78 -19.04 36.27
CA THR A 216 14.97 -19.39 37.71
C THR A 216 16.20 -20.29 37.82
N ILE A 217 17.08 -19.97 38.76
CA ILE A 217 18.29 -20.72 39.08
C ILE A 217 18.25 -21.18 40.53
N PRO A 218 18.85 -22.32 40.88
CA PRO A 218 19.00 -22.73 42.29
C PRO A 218 19.73 -21.71 43.13
N GLU A 219 19.38 -21.63 44.40
CA GLU A 219 19.98 -20.70 45.35
C GLU A 219 21.51 -20.90 45.42
N GLY A 220 22.27 -19.78 45.46
CA GLY A 220 23.71 -19.76 45.52
C GLY A 220 24.42 -20.01 44.18
N GLN A 221 23.70 -20.28 43.08
CA GLN A 221 24.27 -20.48 41.74
C GLN A 221 24.21 -19.16 40.94
N GLN A 222 25.07 -19.07 39.94
CA GLN A 222 25.06 -17.96 38.98
C GLN A 222 24.32 -18.36 37.70
N LEU A 223 23.78 -17.39 36.98
CA LEU A 223 23.04 -17.64 35.73
C LEU A 223 23.96 -18.16 34.64
N ILE A 224 25.16 -17.62 34.51
CA ILE A 224 26.16 -18.11 33.56
C ILE A 224 27.32 -18.78 34.30
N GLY A 225 27.60 -20.00 33.89
CA GLY A 225 28.70 -20.77 34.46
C GLY A 225 30.08 -20.22 34.08
N THR A 226 31.12 -20.74 34.73
CA THR A 226 32.54 -20.37 34.42
C THR A 226 32.98 -20.73 33.02
N ASN A 227 32.23 -21.63 32.34
CA ASN A 227 32.42 -21.98 30.95
C ASN A 227 31.73 -21.00 29.96
N GLY A 228 31.13 -19.92 30.46
CA GLY A 228 30.42 -18.93 29.64
C GLY A 228 29.07 -19.41 29.08
N LYS A 229 28.53 -20.51 29.58
CA LYS A 229 27.27 -21.07 29.18
C LYS A 229 26.20 -20.91 30.23
N LEU A 230 24.91 -20.88 29.79
CA LEU A 230 23.79 -20.87 30.71
C LEU A 230 23.92 -22.04 31.71
N ASN A 231 23.62 -21.76 32.97
CA ASN A 231 23.58 -22.78 34.01
C ASN A 231 22.67 -23.94 33.59
N PRO A 232 23.16 -25.20 33.60
CA PRO A 232 22.35 -26.34 33.18
C PRO A 232 21.13 -26.60 34.08
N ASN A 233 21.12 -26.05 35.29
CA ASN A 233 20.00 -26.14 36.23
C ASN A 233 19.05 -24.94 36.13
N ALA A 234 19.29 -24.01 35.17
CA ALA A 234 18.38 -22.90 34.93
C ALA A 234 17.11 -23.36 34.21
N THR A 235 15.96 -22.99 34.71
CA THR A 235 14.67 -23.26 34.11
C THR A 235 14.05 -21.98 33.58
N LEU A 236 13.47 -22.03 32.36
CA LEU A 236 12.81 -20.87 31.77
C LEU A 236 11.55 -20.53 32.58
N GLY A 237 11.38 -19.24 32.84
CA GLY A 237 10.36 -18.69 33.72
C GLY A 237 10.95 -18.25 35.05
N SER A 238 10.65 -17.03 35.44
CA SER A 238 11.07 -16.48 36.74
C SER A 238 10.01 -15.53 37.29
N TYR A 239 10.28 -15.02 38.50
CA TYR A 239 9.39 -14.08 39.16
C TYR A 239 10.11 -12.76 39.46
N SER A 240 9.35 -11.68 39.30
CA SER A 240 9.76 -10.34 39.69
C SER A 240 8.70 -9.72 40.61
N THR A 241 9.10 -9.15 41.72
CA THR A 241 8.17 -8.43 42.61
C THR A 241 8.45 -6.95 42.54
N MET A 242 7.50 -6.20 42.02
CA MET A 242 7.58 -4.75 41.86
C MET A 242 6.38 -4.10 42.56
N ASN A 243 6.64 -3.13 43.42
CA ASN A 243 5.61 -2.40 44.18
C ASN A 243 4.58 -3.34 44.87
N GLY A 244 5.07 -4.45 45.45
CA GLY A 244 4.22 -5.41 46.15
C GLY A 244 3.45 -6.38 45.28
N THR A 245 3.55 -6.28 43.96
CA THR A 245 2.93 -7.22 42.99
C THR A 245 3.98 -8.16 42.43
N THR A 246 3.67 -9.46 42.42
CA THR A 246 4.53 -10.49 41.82
C THR A 246 4.08 -10.78 40.41
N TYR A 247 5.01 -10.70 39.47
CA TYR A 247 4.84 -10.95 38.05
C TYR A 247 5.64 -12.19 37.66
N TYR A 248 5.08 -12.97 36.74
CA TYR A 248 5.78 -14.09 36.10
C TYR A 248 6.46 -13.57 34.83
N LEU A 249 7.77 -13.77 34.73
CA LEU A 249 8.59 -13.34 33.58
C LEU A 249 8.87 -14.54 32.67
N THR A 250 8.35 -14.49 31.47
CA THR A 250 8.66 -15.42 30.36
C THR A 250 8.71 -14.63 29.05
N PRO A 251 9.66 -14.90 28.16
CA PRO A 251 9.74 -14.18 26.89
C PRO A 251 8.59 -14.57 25.97
N ASP A 252 8.23 -13.67 25.07
CA ASP A 252 7.28 -13.89 23.98
C ASP A 252 8.01 -13.78 22.63
N ASP A 253 7.49 -14.45 21.59
CA ASP A 253 7.95 -14.24 20.19
C ASP A 253 7.20 -13.05 19.59
N TRP A 254 7.87 -11.90 19.58
CA TRP A 254 7.33 -10.63 19.11
C TRP A 254 7.03 -10.64 17.61
N VAL A 255 7.84 -11.36 16.83
CA VAL A 255 7.70 -11.44 15.38
C VAL A 255 6.51 -12.32 15.00
N ASP A 256 6.36 -13.43 15.71
CA ASP A 256 5.26 -14.38 15.45
C ASP A 256 3.89 -13.77 15.79
N GLU A 257 3.83 -12.90 16.79
CA GLU A 257 2.58 -12.22 17.17
C GLU A 257 2.13 -11.15 16.17
N ILE A 258 3.04 -10.50 15.46
CA ILE A 258 2.69 -9.39 14.57
C ILE A 258 2.24 -9.88 13.19
N TYR A 259 2.74 -11.02 12.71
CA TYR A 259 2.47 -11.51 11.38
C TYR A 259 1.50 -12.69 11.38
N ASN A 260 0.40 -12.55 10.67
CA ASN A 260 -0.63 -13.57 10.51
C ASN A 260 -1.00 -13.72 9.04
N ASN A 261 -1.43 -14.90 8.64
CA ASN A 261 -2.07 -15.07 7.35
C ASN A 261 -3.41 -14.34 7.36
N SER A 262 -3.73 -13.65 6.27
CA SER A 262 -4.93 -12.84 6.18
C SER A 262 -5.74 -13.15 4.93
N LEU A 263 -7.00 -12.74 4.91
CA LEU A 263 -7.95 -13.00 3.85
C LEU A 263 -8.05 -11.82 2.89
N ARG A 264 -8.05 -12.14 1.58
CA ARG A 264 -8.41 -11.21 0.51
C ARG A 264 -9.66 -11.73 -0.19
N GLN A 265 -10.65 -10.85 -0.36
CA GLN A 265 -11.91 -11.16 -1.02
C GLN A 265 -12.23 -10.05 -2.03
N GLU A 266 -12.70 -10.42 -3.21
CA GLU A 266 -13.09 -9.48 -4.24
C GLU A 266 -14.31 -9.99 -4.99
N TYR A 267 -15.31 -9.13 -5.15
CA TYR A 267 -16.56 -9.43 -5.84
C TYR A 267 -16.81 -8.39 -6.90
N THR A 268 -17.03 -8.81 -8.12
CA THR A 268 -17.31 -7.91 -9.25
C THR A 268 -18.56 -8.36 -9.98
N VAL A 269 -19.46 -7.41 -10.20
CA VAL A 269 -20.62 -7.61 -11.08
C VAL A 269 -20.47 -6.65 -12.25
N THR A 270 -20.60 -7.18 -13.46
CA THR A 270 -20.49 -6.40 -14.70
C THR A 270 -21.68 -6.68 -15.59
N ALA A 271 -22.33 -5.63 -16.08
CA ALA A 271 -23.38 -5.70 -17.07
C ALA A 271 -22.97 -4.94 -18.33
N THR A 272 -23.07 -5.59 -19.48
CA THR A 272 -22.80 -4.96 -20.78
C THR A 272 -23.97 -5.18 -21.73
N GLY A 273 -24.16 -4.23 -22.63
CA GLY A 273 -25.17 -4.39 -23.67
C GLY A 273 -24.96 -3.41 -24.80
N ALA A 274 -25.54 -3.72 -25.93
CA ALA A 274 -25.48 -2.88 -27.09
C ALA A 274 -26.79 -2.98 -27.91
N SER A 275 -27.09 -1.90 -28.60
CA SER A 275 -28.12 -1.81 -29.64
C SER A 275 -27.47 -1.25 -30.90
N ASP A 276 -28.23 -1.12 -31.97
CA ASP A 276 -27.75 -0.51 -33.23
C ASP A 276 -27.29 0.94 -33.02
N ARG A 277 -27.85 1.63 -32.01
CA ARG A 277 -27.61 3.06 -31.76
C ARG A 277 -26.76 3.35 -30.52
N GLY A 278 -26.59 2.40 -29.64
CA GLY A 278 -25.86 2.70 -28.40
C GLY A 278 -25.26 1.50 -27.72
N THR A 279 -24.31 1.76 -26.85
CA THR A 279 -23.68 0.76 -26.01
C THR A 279 -23.77 1.19 -24.56
N PHE A 280 -23.78 0.23 -23.64
CA PHE A 280 -23.64 0.50 -22.23
C PHE A 280 -22.72 -0.52 -21.56
N TYR A 281 -22.05 -0.07 -20.53
CA TYR A 281 -21.24 -0.85 -19.60
C TYR A 281 -21.56 -0.37 -18.18
N GLY A 282 -21.85 -1.31 -17.30
CA GLY A 282 -22.02 -1.03 -15.87
C GLY A 282 -21.24 -2.02 -15.05
N SER A 283 -20.56 -1.57 -13.98
CA SER A 283 -19.87 -2.43 -13.03
C SER A 283 -20.06 -1.97 -11.59
N ALA A 284 -19.97 -2.94 -10.69
CA ALA A 284 -19.82 -2.72 -9.24
C ALA A 284 -18.79 -3.72 -8.72
N ASN A 285 -17.84 -3.24 -7.92
CA ASN A 285 -16.78 -4.06 -7.33
C ASN A 285 -16.65 -3.76 -5.84
N TYR A 286 -16.50 -4.79 -5.05
CA TYR A 286 -16.14 -4.71 -3.64
C TYR A 286 -14.86 -5.52 -3.40
N LEU A 287 -13.86 -4.88 -2.82
CA LEU A 287 -12.60 -5.48 -2.38
C LEU A 287 -12.46 -5.34 -0.87
N SER A 288 -12.16 -6.46 -0.20
CA SER A 288 -11.67 -6.49 1.18
C SER A 288 -10.32 -7.20 1.19
N ASN A 289 -9.29 -6.51 1.62
CA ASN A 289 -7.93 -7.03 1.66
C ASN A 289 -7.34 -6.74 3.04
N ASP A 290 -7.25 -7.76 3.88
CA ASP A 290 -6.62 -7.66 5.18
C ASP A 290 -5.10 -7.84 5.02
N GLY A 291 -4.31 -7.08 5.78
CA GLY A 291 -2.86 -7.18 5.80
C GLY A 291 -2.36 -8.34 6.64
N ILE A 292 -1.16 -8.78 6.38
CA ILE A 292 -0.48 -9.82 7.17
C ILE A 292 -0.07 -9.32 8.56
N THR A 293 -0.07 -8.01 8.79
CA THR A 293 0.18 -7.41 10.10
C THR A 293 -1.13 -7.06 10.78
N ALA A 294 -1.19 -7.24 12.11
CA ALA A 294 -2.38 -6.93 12.89
C ALA A 294 -2.86 -5.48 12.63
N ALA A 295 -4.17 -5.29 12.57
CA ALA A 295 -4.85 -4.00 12.39
C ALA A 295 -4.59 -3.28 11.05
N SER A 296 -3.92 -3.88 10.07
CA SER A 296 -3.81 -3.33 8.72
C SER A 296 -4.87 -3.93 7.79
N ASN A 297 -5.58 -3.09 7.06
CA ASN A 297 -6.57 -3.53 6.09
C ASN A 297 -6.88 -2.45 5.06
N TYR A 298 -7.44 -2.86 3.93
CA TYR A 298 -7.94 -1.99 2.89
C TYR A 298 -9.26 -2.53 2.35
N ARG A 299 -10.29 -1.72 2.35
CA ARG A 299 -11.60 -2.01 1.78
C ARG A 299 -11.94 -0.96 0.75
N ARG A 300 -12.49 -1.41 -0.37
CA ARG A 300 -12.87 -0.52 -1.46
C ARG A 300 -14.17 -0.98 -2.11
N PHE A 301 -15.05 -0.03 -2.35
CA PHE A 301 -16.18 -0.18 -3.25
C PHE A 301 -15.97 0.72 -4.46
N THR A 302 -16.16 0.21 -5.67
CA THR A 302 -16.18 1.02 -6.89
C THR A 302 -17.38 0.68 -7.74
N SER A 303 -17.91 1.68 -8.43
CA SER A 303 -18.94 1.48 -9.45
C SER A 303 -18.64 2.35 -10.67
N ARG A 304 -18.98 1.85 -11.84
CA ARG A 304 -18.80 2.54 -13.11
C ARG A 304 -20.05 2.37 -14.01
N LEU A 305 -20.41 3.46 -14.67
CA LEU A 305 -21.43 3.47 -15.72
C LEU A 305 -20.86 4.21 -16.92
N LYS A 306 -20.87 3.54 -18.09
CA LYS A 306 -20.41 4.13 -19.34
C LYS A 306 -21.46 3.81 -20.41
N ALA A 307 -21.94 4.83 -21.08
CA ALA A 307 -22.91 4.67 -22.15
C ALA A 307 -22.62 5.67 -23.27
N ASP A 308 -22.86 5.24 -24.50
CA ASP A 308 -22.88 6.13 -25.66
C ASP A 308 -24.12 5.85 -26.51
N TYR A 309 -24.59 6.89 -27.20
CA TYR A 309 -25.79 6.82 -28.02
C TYR A 309 -25.67 7.66 -29.29
N GLN A 310 -25.94 7.06 -30.43
CA GLN A 310 -26.04 7.71 -31.74
C GLN A 310 -27.43 8.33 -31.87
N VAL A 311 -27.55 9.61 -31.54
CA VAL A 311 -28.84 10.33 -31.56
C VAL A 311 -29.41 10.34 -33.00
N ASN A 312 -28.54 10.69 -33.95
CA ASN A 312 -28.82 10.65 -35.37
C ASN A 312 -27.51 10.49 -36.17
N LYS A 313 -27.54 10.56 -37.50
CA LYS A 313 -26.36 10.31 -38.34
C LYS A 313 -25.19 11.28 -38.10
N TRP A 314 -25.45 12.46 -37.55
CA TRP A 314 -24.45 13.49 -37.33
C TRP A 314 -24.12 13.76 -35.88
N LEU A 315 -24.91 13.24 -34.92
CA LEU A 315 -24.69 13.50 -33.48
C LEU A 315 -24.58 12.20 -32.69
N LYS A 316 -23.45 12.01 -32.02
CA LYS A 316 -23.21 10.99 -31.01
C LYS A 316 -22.94 11.66 -29.66
N VAL A 317 -23.54 11.17 -28.59
CA VAL A 317 -23.35 11.62 -27.22
C VAL A 317 -22.99 10.45 -26.33
N GLY A 318 -22.31 10.71 -25.22
CA GLY A 318 -22.08 9.68 -24.25
C GLY A 318 -21.62 10.24 -22.91
N ALA A 319 -21.64 9.37 -21.91
CA ALA A 319 -21.19 9.65 -20.57
C ALA A 319 -20.42 8.45 -19.99
N ASN A 320 -19.45 8.75 -19.16
CA ASN A 320 -18.69 7.78 -18.38
C ASN A 320 -18.56 8.32 -16.95
N MET A 321 -19.12 7.62 -16.00
CA MET A 321 -19.12 8.03 -14.59
C MET A 321 -18.57 6.90 -13.75
N SER A 322 -17.72 7.23 -12.79
CA SER A 322 -17.25 6.28 -11.77
C SER A 322 -17.31 6.90 -10.38
N TYR A 323 -17.64 6.08 -9.43
CA TYR A 323 -17.61 6.39 -8.00
C TYR A 323 -16.74 5.37 -7.29
N GLY A 324 -15.91 5.82 -6.37
CA GLY A 324 -15.09 5.01 -5.50
C GLY A 324 -15.27 5.43 -4.05
N HIS A 325 -15.29 4.45 -3.16
CA HIS A 325 -15.19 4.64 -1.71
C HIS A 325 -14.12 3.70 -1.18
N PHE A 326 -13.22 4.20 -0.35
CA PHE A 326 -12.25 3.36 0.34
C PHE A 326 -12.23 3.63 1.84
N ASN A 327 -11.83 2.61 2.59
CA ASN A 327 -11.46 2.70 4.00
C ASN A 327 -10.21 1.86 4.22
N SER A 328 -9.21 2.45 4.86
CA SER A 328 -7.91 1.82 5.09
C SER A 328 -7.46 2.06 6.52
N ASN A 329 -6.99 1.01 7.17
CA ASN A 329 -6.19 1.12 8.37
C ASN A 329 -4.75 0.74 8.02
N SER A 330 -3.81 1.56 8.42
CA SER A 330 -2.38 1.35 8.19
C SER A 330 -1.62 1.35 9.51
N LEU A 331 -0.43 0.77 9.50
CA LEU A 331 0.49 0.79 10.62
C LEU A 331 1.67 1.70 10.30
N SER A 332 2.31 2.26 11.35
CA SER A 332 3.57 2.98 11.17
C SER A 332 4.64 2.03 10.63
N GLU A 333 5.29 2.43 9.55
CA GLU A 333 6.45 1.75 8.94
C GLU A 333 7.74 2.55 9.15
N GLY A 334 7.68 3.62 9.96
CA GLY A 334 8.84 4.42 10.33
C GLY A 334 9.83 3.65 11.20
N GLY A 335 11.04 4.17 11.34
CA GLY A 335 12.08 3.59 12.19
C GLY A 335 11.95 3.94 13.68
N ASP A 336 10.78 4.33 14.15
CA ASP A 336 10.49 4.63 15.54
C ASP A 336 10.19 3.35 16.36
N ASN A 337 10.29 3.44 17.67
CA ASN A 337 10.07 2.32 18.57
C ASN A 337 8.60 1.82 18.59
N GLY A 338 7.67 2.55 18.01
CA GLY A 338 6.26 2.16 17.84
C GLY A 338 5.98 1.44 16.52
N SER A 339 6.97 1.35 15.63
CA SER A 339 6.83 0.66 14.35
C SER A 339 6.75 -0.85 14.53
N VAL A 340 5.91 -1.50 13.73
CA VAL A 340 5.84 -2.96 13.68
C VAL A 340 7.17 -3.61 13.28
N PHE A 341 8.01 -2.92 12.53
CA PHE A 341 9.34 -3.42 12.16
C PHE A 341 10.32 -3.43 13.33
N ALA A 342 10.08 -2.63 14.36
CA ALA A 342 10.91 -2.66 15.58
C ALA A 342 10.78 -3.97 16.37
N THR A 343 9.80 -4.82 16.06
CA THR A 343 9.67 -6.14 16.72
C THR A 343 10.88 -7.04 16.50
N VAL A 344 11.59 -6.91 15.37
CA VAL A 344 12.81 -7.68 15.08
C VAL A 344 14.02 -7.25 15.90
N ASP A 345 13.98 -6.03 16.46
CA ASP A 345 15.06 -5.47 17.27
C ASP A 345 14.91 -5.77 18.77
N ILE A 346 13.77 -6.35 19.14
CA ILE A 346 13.49 -6.67 20.56
C ILE A 346 14.23 -7.94 20.96
N ALA A 347 15.00 -7.84 22.05
CA ALA A 347 15.74 -8.98 22.55
C ALA A 347 14.79 -10.14 22.98
N PRO A 348 15.17 -11.41 22.72
CA PRO A 348 14.33 -12.58 22.96
C PRO A 348 14.18 -12.95 24.45
N ILE A 349 14.42 -11.99 25.34
CA ILE A 349 14.29 -12.12 26.78
C ILE A 349 13.15 -11.26 27.34
N TYR A 350 12.58 -10.36 26.54
CA TYR A 350 11.56 -9.45 27.04
C TYR A 350 10.16 -10.00 26.83
N PRO A 351 9.32 -10.05 27.89
CA PRO A 351 7.90 -10.35 27.73
C PRO A 351 7.18 -9.23 26.98
N MET A 352 6.18 -9.60 26.24
CA MET A 352 5.25 -8.70 25.56
C MET A 352 4.10 -8.31 26.47
N TYR A 353 3.63 -9.29 27.26
CA TYR A 353 2.49 -9.16 28.14
C TYR A 353 2.90 -9.17 29.62
N MET A 354 2.17 -8.43 30.44
CA MET A 354 2.24 -8.59 31.89
C MET A 354 1.50 -9.86 32.28
N ARG A 355 2.12 -10.69 33.14
CA ARG A 355 1.56 -11.92 33.64
C ARG A 355 1.51 -11.92 35.16
N ASP A 356 0.42 -12.47 35.72
CA ASP A 356 0.29 -12.71 37.15
C ASP A 356 1.26 -13.83 37.63
N ALA A 357 1.31 -14.06 38.93
CA ALA A 357 2.17 -15.11 39.52
C ALA A 357 1.82 -16.54 39.03
N ASN A 358 0.66 -16.75 38.44
CA ASN A 358 0.25 -18.03 37.86
C ASN A 358 0.59 -18.13 36.36
N GLY A 359 1.17 -17.08 35.76
CA GLY A 359 1.51 -17.02 34.34
C GLY A 359 0.36 -16.57 33.42
N ASN A 360 -0.81 -16.21 33.96
CA ASN A 360 -1.91 -15.73 33.15
C ASN A 360 -1.69 -14.29 32.69
N ILE A 361 -2.05 -13.99 31.45
CA ILE A 361 -2.03 -12.61 30.94
C ILE A 361 -2.97 -11.73 31.76
N MET A 362 -2.45 -10.61 32.24
CA MET A 362 -3.21 -9.67 33.04
C MET A 362 -4.03 -8.72 32.17
N TYR A 363 -5.08 -8.18 32.77
CA TYR A 363 -5.89 -7.11 32.20
C TYR A 363 -5.82 -5.89 33.13
N ASP A 364 -5.69 -4.71 32.54
CA ASP A 364 -5.81 -3.47 33.29
C ASP A 364 -7.21 -3.31 33.86
N GLN A 365 -7.31 -3.05 35.14
CA GLN A 365 -8.60 -3.06 35.83
C GLN A 365 -9.52 -1.89 35.45
N THR A 366 -8.93 -0.78 35.02
CA THR A 366 -9.65 0.44 34.64
C THR A 366 -10.10 0.38 33.19
N SER A 367 -9.19 0.09 32.27
CA SER A 367 -9.47 0.08 30.83
C SER A 367 -10.04 -1.24 30.34
N ARG A 368 -9.92 -2.33 31.11
CA ARG A 368 -10.27 -3.70 30.72
C ARG A 368 -9.49 -4.23 29.51
N MET A 369 -8.42 -3.53 29.10
CA MET A 369 -7.54 -3.96 28.02
C MET A 369 -6.45 -4.88 28.56
N ILE A 370 -5.86 -5.68 27.65
CA ILE A 370 -4.66 -6.48 27.95
C ILE A 370 -3.57 -5.58 28.48
N ALA A 371 -2.94 -5.98 29.57
CA ALA A 371 -1.81 -5.27 30.15
C ALA A 371 -0.52 -5.69 29.43
N TYR A 372 0.04 -4.77 28.67
CA TYR A 372 1.30 -4.94 27.95
C TYR A 372 2.49 -4.52 28.80
N ASP A 373 3.63 -5.18 28.60
CA ASP A 373 4.89 -4.74 29.21
C ASP A 373 5.61 -3.74 28.30
N TYR A 374 5.78 -2.53 28.77
CA TYR A 374 6.50 -1.45 28.08
C TYR A 374 7.95 -1.30 28.55
N GLY A 375 8.42 -2.14 29.48
CA GLY A 375 9.76 -2.01 30.03
C GLY A 375 9.96 -0.74 30.88
N SER A 376 8.89 -0.15 31.42
CA SER A 376 8.86 1.13 32.12
C SER A 376 8.93 1.01 33.63
N GLY A 377 9.49 -0.08 34.19
CA GLY A 377 9.65 -0.27 35.63
C GLY A 377 8.42 -0.83 36.36
N LYS A 378 7.40 -1.33 35.63
CA LYS A 378 6.23 -1.95 36.25
C LYS A 378 6.44 -3.43 36.57
N VAL A 379 7.05 -4.18 35.66
CA VAL A 379 7.22 -5.63 35.74
C VAL A 379 8.63 -6.02 36.17
N ALA A 380 9.61 -5.27 35.71
CA ALA A 380 11.02 -5.40 36.06
C ALA A 380 11.62 -4.00 36.19
N PRO A 381 12.80 -3.84 36.80
CA PRO A 381 13.36 -2.50 37.13
C PRO A 381 13.46 -1.56 35.93
N PHE A 382 13.86 -2.07 34.78
CA PHE A 382 13.98 -1.31 33.54
C PHE A 382 14.10 -2.31 32.36
N ARG A 383 14.00 -1.83 31.14
CA ARG A 383 14.36 -2.55 29.90
C ARG A 383 15.45 -1.74 29.20
N ALA A 384 16.58 -2.38 28.89
CA ALA A 384 17.75 -1.71 28.32
C ALA A 384 17.49 -1.14 26.91
N PHE A 385 16.61 -1.79 26.16
CA PHE A 385 16.25 -1.40 24.79
C PHE A 385 14.75 -1.16 24.67
N MET A 386 14.36 -0.13 23.94
CA MET A 386 12.97 0.22 23.68
C MET A 386 12.12 0.40 24.96
N SER A 387 12.70 1.02 25.98
CA SER A 387 11.95 1.37 27.20
C SER A 387 10.82 2.35 26.86
N GLY A 388 9.65 2.09 27.41
CA GLY A 388 8.43 2.86 27.14
C GLY A 388 7.68 2.47 25.87
N ALA A 389 8.18 1.56 25.04
CA ALA A 389 7.55 1.14 23.80
C ALA A 389 7.09 -0.33 23.82
N ASN A 390 5.99 -0.60 23.13
CA ASN A 390 5.51 -1.95 22.84
C ASN A 390 4.81 -1.94 21.46
N PRO A 391 5.53 -2.31 20.38
CA PRO A 391 5.01 -2.22 19.01
C PRO A 391 3.70 -2.99 18.79
N ILE A 392 3.50 -4.09 19.50
CA ILE A 392 2.28 -4.90 19.40
C ILE A 392 1.09 -4.16 20.02
N SER A 393 1.29 -3.58 21.19
CA SER A 393 0.30 -2.72 21.83
C SER A 393 -0.05 -1.53 20.95
N ASP A 394 0.96 -0.86 20.42
CA ASP A 394 0.77 0.31 19.56
C ASP A 394 0.01 -0.07 18.27
N ALA A 395 0.33 -1.19 17.66
CA ALA A 395 -0.40 -1.70 16.49
C ALA A 395 -1.88 -2.02 16.78
N LYS A 396 -2.20 -2.49 17.99
CA LYS A 396 -3.56 -2.88 18.38
C LYS A 396 -4.40 -1.74 18.98
N LEU A 397 -3.77 -0.76 19.61
CA LEU A 397 -4.44 0.30 20.38
C LEU A 397 -4.40 1.68 19.72
N ASN A 398 -3.42 1.92 18.86
CA ASN A 398 -3.34 3.14 18.06
C ASN A 398 -4.05 2.94 16.73
N THR A 399 -4.63 4.00 16.19
CA THR A 399 -5.30 3.94 14.89
C THR A 399 -4.65 4.91 13.90
N ALA A 400 -4.51 4.47 12.67
CA ALA A 400 -4.23 5.32 11.52
C ALA A 400 -5.21 4.92 10.42
N ASN A 401 -6.40 5.50 10.51
CA ASN A 401 -7.49 5.25 9.57
C ASN A 401 -7.53 6.35 8.51
N SER A 402 -7.73 5.97 7.27
CA SER A 402 -8.02 6.87 6.16
C SER A 402 -9.22 6.34 5.40
N GLU A 403 -10.20 7.20 5.16
CA GLU A 403 -11.38 6.90 4.34
C GLU A 403 -11.59 8.00 3.31
N GLY A 404 -12.17 7.66 2.17
CA GLY A 404 -12.42 8.68 1.15
C GLY A 404 -13.44 8.27 0.12
N ASN A 405 -13.89 9.28 -0.62
CA ASN A 405 -14.82 9.17 -1.72
C ASN A 405 -14.25 9.85 -2.95
N THR A 406 -14.38 9.20 -4.10
CA THR A 406 -13.98 9.76 -5.38
C THR A 406 -15.14 9.70 -6.36
N PHE A 407 -15.27 10.73 -7.17
CA PHE A 407 -16.21 10.76 -8.29
C PHE A 407 -15.48 11.29 -9.53
N ASN A 408 -15.60 10.57 -10.62
CA ASN A 408 -15.10 11.00 -11.92
C ASN A 408 -16.23 10.90 -12.94
N GLY A 409 -16.58 12.01 -13.56
CA GLY A 409 -17.65 12.09 -14.54
C GLY A 409 -17.17 12.75 -15.82
N THR A 410 -17.31 12.06 -16.94
CA THR A 410 -16.98 12.55 -18.29
C THR A 410 -18.22 12.51 -19.16
N GLY A 411 -18.59 13.64 -19.76
CA GLY A 411 -19.57 13.72 -20.81
C GLY A 411 -18.92 14.09 -22.14
N PHE A 412 -19.39 13.53 -23.25
CA PHE A 412 -18.88 13.90 -24.57
C PHE A 412 -19.99 14.04 -25.60
N ALA A 413 -19.73 14.86 -26.62
CA ALA A 413 -20.52 14.99 -27.82
C ALA A 413 -19.61 14.98 -29.04
N GLU A 414 -19.94 14.20 -30.04
CA GLU A 414 -19.30 14.16 -31.36
C GLU A 414 -20.30 14.59 -32.41
N ILE A 415 -19.93 15.60 -33.19
CA ILE A 415 -20.78 16.14 -34.26
C ILE A 415 -20.04 15.96 -35.60
N GLN A 416 -20.63 15.14 -36.48
CA GLN A 416 -20.16 15.01 -37.86
C GLN A 416 -20.66 16.22 -38.67
N LEU A 417 -19.73 16.95 -39.21
CA LEU A 417 -20.03 18.13 -40.05
C LEU A 417 -19.76 17.81 -41.53
N PRO A 418 -20.31 18.60 -42.45
CA PRO A 418 -20.00 18.43 -43.89
C PRO A 418 -18.49 18.50 -44.19
N TYR A 419 -18.11 18.00 -45.36
CA TYR A 419 -16.75 18.11 -45.92
C TYR A 419 -15.65 17.42 -45.10
N GLY A 420 -15.97 16.38 -44.33
CA GLY A 420 -14.99 15.62 -43.56
C GLY A 420 -14.60 16.22 -42.21
N PHE A 421 -15.30 17.26 -41.76
CA PHE A 421 -15.08 17.82 -40.43
C PHE A 421 -15.82 17.02 -39.34
N LYS A 422 -15.17 16.88 -38.18
CA LYS A 422 -15.75 16.33 -36.96
C LYS A 422 -15.44 17.23 -35.79
N PHE A 423 -16.46 17.73 -35.11
CA PHE A 423 -16.29 18.43 -33.84
C PHE A 423 -16.50 17.46 -32.69
N THR A 424 -15.60 17.48 -31.71
CA THR A 424 -15.69 16.67 -30.48
C THR A 424 -15.53 17.58 -29.28
N SER A 425 -16.47 17.52 -28.35
CA SER A 425 -16.40 18.15 -27.03
C SER A 425 -16.36 17.08 -25.96
N ILE A 426 -15.34 17.10 -25.08
CA ILE A 426 -15.20 16.22 -23.93
C ILE A 426 -15.11 17.09 -22.69
N ASN A 427 -15.97 16.83 -21.72
CA ASN A 427 -16.04 17.59 -20.48
C ASN A 427 -15.94 16.62 -19.31
N ASN A 428 -14.94 16.82 -18.45
CA ASN A 428 -14.68 15.97 -17.30
C ASN A 428 -14.72 16.77 -16.00
N VAL A 429 -15.28 16.16 -14.97
CA VAL A 429 -15.26 16.63 -13.58
C VAL A 429 -14.72 15.51 -12.72
N TYR A 430 -13.72 15.82 -11.91
CA TYR A 430 -13.18 14.92 -10.90
C TYR A 430 -13.34 15.55 -9.51
N LEU A 431 -13.77 14.76 -8.54
CA LEU A 431 -13.90 15.13 -7.14
C LEU A 431 -13.28 14.05 -6.28
N ASN A 432 -12.46 14.46 -5.32
CA ASN A 432 -11.90 13.60 -4.29
C ASN A 432 -12.09 14.24 -2.92
N GLU A 433 -12.53 13.43 -1.97
CA GLU A 433 -12.63 13.79 -0.57
C GLU A 433 -12.04 12.67 0.27
N SER A 434 -11.10 12.98 1.15
CA SER A 434 -10.51 12.02 2.06
C SER A 434 -10.45 12.57 3.48
N ARG A 435 -10.56 11.67 4.44
CA ARG A 435 -10.47 11.95 5.87
C ARG A 435 -9.49 10.98 6.49
N SER A 436 -8.50 11.51 7.19
CA SER A 436 -7.57 10.72 7.97
C SER A 436 -7.77 10.97 9.46
N THR A 437 -7.71 9.92 10.24
CA THR A 437 -7.78 9.97 11.70
C THR A 437 -6.66 9.14 12.27
N GLY A 438 -5.71 9.80 12.95
CA GLY A 438 -4.69 9.15 13.75
C GLY A 438 -5.03 9.30 15.23
N THR A 439 -4.94 8.22 15.99
CA THR A 439 -5.05 8.28 17.45
C THR A 439 -3.95 7.49 18.09
N THR A 440 -3.39 8.01 19.17
CA THR A 440 -2.50 7.27 20.06
C THR A 440 -3.17 7.06 21.41
N ASN A 441 -2.97 5.86 21.96
CA ASN A 441 -3.58 5.44 23.20
C ASN A 441 -3.16 6.34 24.38
N PRO A 442 -4.12 6.91 25.14
CA PRO A 442 -3.83 7.79 26.27
C PRO A 442 -3.44 7.04 27.54
N TYR A 443 -3.65 5.71 27.62
CA TYR A 443 -3.51 4.97 28.88
C TYR A 443 -2.16 4.27 29.01
N PHE A 444 -1.55 3.89 27.89
CA PHE A 444 -0.36 3.07 27.86
C PHE A 444 0.64 3.57 26.83
N GLY A 445 1.92 3.18 27.00
CA GLY A 445 2.99 3.45 26.04
C GLY A 445 3.62 4.82 26.18
N GLN A 446 4.40 5.18 25.19
CA GLN A 446 5.24 6.39 25.22
C GLN A 446 4.44 7.69 25.24
N TYR A 447 3.19 7.69 24.78
CA TYR A 447 2.33 8.88 24.75
C TYR A 447 1.34 8.97 25.91
N ALA A 448 1.37 8.03 26.84
CA ALA A 448 0.48 8.05 28.01
C ALA A 448 0.66 9.28 28.90
N ALA A 449 1.91 9.76 29.05
CA ALA A 449 2.23 10.97 29.82
C ALA A 449 1.61 12.25 29.21
N SER A 450 1.33 12.24 27.90
CA SER A 450 0.70 13.36 27.17
C SER A 450 -0.82 13.19 27.03
N ASN A 451 -1.42 12.21 27.71
CA ASN A 451 -2.82 11.82 27.58
C ASN A 451 -3.24 11.41 26.15
N GLY A 452 -2.30 10.82 25.40
CA GLY A 452 -2.49 10.40 24.03
C GLY A 452 -2.47 11.56 23.02
N MET A 453 -2.79 11.23 21.77
CA MET A 453 -2.89 12.20 20.67
C MET A 453 -4.08 11.85 19.77
N VAL A 454 -4.68 12.86 19.19
CA VAL A 454 -5.68 12.72 18.12
C VAL A 454 -5.34 13.70 17.01
N ASN A 455 -5.15 13.17 15.82
CA ASN A 455 -4.95 13.96 14.61
C ASN A 455 -6.07 13.67 13.63
N LYS A 456 -6.66 14.71 13.06
CA LYS A 456 -7.67 14.60 12.02
C LYS A 456 -7.30 15.50 10.85
N GLU A 457 -7.40 14.94 9.67
CA GLU A 457 -7.19 15.66 8.43
C GLU A 457 -8.38 15.43 7.51
N HIS A 458 -8.81 16.48 6.83
CA HIS A 458 -9.86 16.42 5.83
C HIS A 458 -9.37 17.16 4.59
N ASP A 459 -9.13 16.39 3.54
CA ASP A 459 -8.74 16.89 2.23
C ASP A 459 -9.90 16.82 1.27
N ARG A 460 -10.08 17.87 0.50
CA ARG A 460 -11.01 17.89 -0.61
C ARG A 460 -10.36 18.56 -1.82
N SER A 461 -10.41 17.87 -2.95
CA SER A 461 -9.93 18.41 -4.22
C SER A 461 -10.95 18.16 -5.32
N TRP A 462 -11.01 19.07 -6.28
CA TRP A 462 -11.79 18.86 -7.49
C TRP A 462 -11.09 19.50 -8.68
N SER A 463 -11.32 18.94 -9.82
CA SER A 463 -10.84 19.51 -11.09
C SER A 463 -11.89 19.37 -12.17
N TYR A 464 -11.78 20.22 -13.15
CA TYR A 464 -12.54 20.11 -14.38
C TYR A 464 -11.63 20.29 -15.58
N ASN A 465 -11.96 19.56 -16.64
CA ASN A 465 -11.25 19.57 -17.90
C ASN A 465 -12.28 19.73 -19.04
N TYR A 466 -12.08 20.73 -19.87
CA TYR A 466 -12.89 20.96 -21.07
C TYR A 466 -12.00 20.86 -22.29
N GLN A 467 -12.31 19.93 -23.19
CA GLN A 467 -11.59 19.72 -24.44
C GLN A 467 -12.54 19.91 -25.59
N GLN A 468 -12.19 20.76 -26.54
CA GLN A 468 -12.89 20.96 -27.80
C GLN A 468 -11.92 20.72 -28.93
N ARG A 469 -12.31 19.90 -29.90
CA ARG A 469 -11.47 19.52 -31.04
C ARG A 469 -12.28 19.57 -32.33
N ILE A 470 -11.62 20.06 -33.37
CA ILE A 470 -12.11 19.96 -34.74
C ILE A 470 -11.09 19.11 -35.51
N ASN A 471 -11.52 17.98 -36.00
CA ASN A 471 -10.74 17.11 -36.86
C ASN A 471 -11.26 17.29 -38.28
N TRP A 472 -10.39 17.39 -39.27
CA TRP A 472 -10.67 17.33 -40.66
C TRP A 472 -9.92 16.14 -41.27
N HIS A 473 -10.61 15.28 -41.99
CA HIS A 473 -10.03 14.09 -42.60
C HIS A 473 -10.55 13.94 -44.02
N GLN A 474 -9.61 13.82 -44.97
CA GLN A 474 -9.91 13.60 -46.39
C GLN A 474 -8.86 12.71 -47.04
N VAL A 475 -9.33 11.88 -47.99
CA VAL A 475 -8.48 11.01 -48.79
C VAL A 475 -8.46 11.53 -50.24
N TYR A 476 -7.28 11.86 -50.72
CA TYR A 476 -7.05 12.33 -52.10
C TYR A 476 -6.16 11.32 -52.85
N GLY A 477 -6.79 10.38 -53.55
CA GLY A 477 -6.09 9.32 -54.23
C GLY A 477 -5.31 8.42 -53.25
N LYS A 478 -3.98 8.52 -53.25
CA LYS A 478 -3.12 7.76 -52.33
C LYS A 478 -2.71 8.56 -51.06
N HIS A 479 -3.17 9.81 -50.98
CA HIS A 479 -2.85 10.68 -49.87
C HIS A 479 -4.00 10.68 -48.86
N ASP A 480 -3.72 10.31 -47.64
CA ASP A 480 -4.63 10.36 -46.50
C ASP A 480 -4.18 11.53 -45.59
N VAL A 481 -5.03 12.55 -45.48
CA VAL A 481 -4.70 13.80 -44.79
C VAL A 481 -5.65 14.00 -43.63
N GLU A 482 -5.07 14.10 -42.43
CA GLU A 482 -5.79 14.43 -41.22
C GLU A 482 -5.19 15.69 -40.57
N VAL A 483 -6.05 16.63 -40.21
CA VAL A 483 -5.68 17.86 -39.49
C VAL A 483 -6.55 18.00 -38.27
N MET A 484 -5.93 18.27 -37.12
CA MET A 484 -6.63 18.50 -35.86
C MET A 484 -6.31 19.86 -35.29
N LEU A 485 -7.33 20.60 -34.88
CA LEU A 485 -7.22 21.77 -34.04
C LEU A 485 -7.93 21.50 -32.73
N GLY A 486 -7.22 21.72 -31.61
CA GLY A 486 -7.76 21.43 -30.27
C GLY A 486 -7.55 22.58 -29.31
N HIS A 487 -8.48 22.71 -28.38
CA HIS A 487 -8.40 23.58 -27.21
C HIS A 487 -8.66 22.75 -25.97
N GLU A 488 -7.83 22.90 -24.95
CA GLU A 488 -8.01 22.28 -23.62
C GLU A 488 -7.95 23.35 -22.54
N TYR A 489 -8.89 23.28 -21.61
CA TYR A 489 -8.86 24.07 -20.38
C TYR A 489 -8.95 23.12 -19.18
N TYR A 490 -7.92 23.15 -18.33
CA TYR A 490 -7.86 22.36 -17.11
C TYR A 490 -7.68 23.28 -15.91
N ARG A 491 -8.46 23.02 -14.86
CA ARG A 491 -8.32 23.70 -13.58
C ARG A 491 -8.56 22.76 -12.43
N ALA A 492 -7.72 22.85 -11.39
CA ALA A 492 -7.83 22.08 -10.17
C ALA A 492 -7.85 22.99 -8.95
N TYR A 493 -8.58 22.57 -7.93
CA TYR A 493 -8.66 23.20 -6.63
C TYR A 493 -8.50 22.15 -5.54
N GLY A 494 -7.96 22.58 -4.41
CA GLY A 494 -7.86 21.73 -3.23
C GLY A 494 -7.82 22.59 -1.97
N TYR A 495 -8.30 22.03 -0.90
CA TYR A 495 -8.09 22.53 0.44
C TYR A 495 -7.92 21.36 1.41
N ALA A 496 -7.18 21.62 2.48
CA ALA A 496 -6.98 20.70 3.58
C ALA A 496 -7.37 21.41 4.88
N LEU A 497 -8.00 20.65 5.77
CA LEU A 497 -8.23 21.05 7.15
C LEU A 497 -7.51 20.06 8.06
N TYR A 498 -6.65 20.57 8.91
CA TYR A 498 -5.91 19.80 9.89
C TYR A 498 -6.30 20.21 11.30
N ALA A 499 -6.54 19.25 12.16
CA ALA A 499 -6.80 19.46 13.58
C ALA A 499 -6.10 18.37 14.39
N GLY A 500 -5.44 18.78 15.50
CA GLY A 500 -4.74 17.85 16.37
C GLY A 500 -4.72 18.32 17.83
N LYS A 501 -4.62 17.36 18.74
CA LYS A 501 -4.44 17.59 20.17
C LYS A 501 -3.47 16.57 20.73
#